data_a0136c90a794f87d1ebf567c60f87dd5
#
_entry.id   a0136c90a794f87d1ebf567c60f87dd5
#
_cell.length_a   1.000
_cell.length_b   1.000
_cell.length_c   1.000
_cell.angle_alpha   90.00
_cell.angle_beta   90.00
_cell.angle_gamma   90.00
#
_symmetry.space_group_name_H-M   'P 1'
#
loop_
_entity.id
_entity.type
_entity.pdbx_description
1 polymer ?
#
loop_
_entity_poly.entity_id
_entity_poly.type
_entity_poly.pdbx_seq_one_letter_code
_entity_poly.pdbx_strand_id
1 'polypeptide(L)'
;MNVLTRLDAAQNWNQEESMLLDSVRQLARQKIAPRAAAYDKSGEFPWDNVQEINALGLNAMFIPEEYGGAPLSYACYLACVRELSQACASTGIIWATNFHAIKPLMDFGNEEQKKRLLPRIAEGGLASLVITEPTAGSDATGMKTTFTPDGDSIIVNGSKIFISNGDVSDLYIMFGKWSEIPGSKESISAVV
;
A
#
# COMPACT_ATOMS: atom_id res chain seq x y z
N MET A 1 -3.59 32.40 -0.72
CA MET A 1 -3.09 31.13 -0.19
C MET A 1 -4.29 30.17 -0.11
N ASN A 2 -4.24 29.06 -0.81
CA ASN A 2 -5.33 28.06 -0.79
C ASN A 2 -5.35 27.30 0.56
N VAL A 3 -6.42 26.52 0.80
CA VAL A 3 -6.60 25.78 2.06
C VAL A 3 -5.44 24.80 2.33
N LEU A 4 -4.95 24.11 1.30
CA LEU A 4 -3.86 23.13 1.42
C LEU A 4 -2.55 23.79 1.84
N THR A 5 -2.21 24.93 1.24
CA THR A 5 -1.02 25.71 1.64
C THR A 5 -1.12 26.19 3.09
N ARG A 6 -2.34 26.52 3.56
CA ARG A 6 -2.54 26.90 4.96
C ARG A 6 -2.40 25.72 5.92
N LEU A 7 -2.88 24.54 5.52
CA LEU A 7 -2.70 23.31 6.30
C LEU A 7 -1.22 22.95 6.41
N ASP A 8 -0.45 23.03 5.33
CA ASP A 8 0.99 22.77 5.35
C ASP A 8 1.73 23.76 6.24
N ALA A 9 1.39 25.05 6.16
CA ALA A 9 2.00 26.08 7.00
C ALA A 9 1.67 25.92 8.50
N ALA A 10 0.60 25.21 8.84
CA ALA A 10 0.23 24.90 10.21
C ALA A 10 0.93 23.64 10.77
N GLN A 11 1.61 22.85 9.93
CA GLN A 11 2.39 21.70 10.34
C GLN A 11 3.83 22.13 10.69
N ASN A 12 4.34 21.58 11.76
CA ASN A 12 5.74 21.74 12.13
C ASN A 12 6.57 20.60 11.54
N TRP A 13 6.82 20.67 10.22
CA TRP A 13 7.68 19.71 9.55
C TRP A 13 9.10 19.81 10.09
N ASN A 14 9.71 18.69 10.41
CA ASN A 14 11.16 18.68 10.64
C ASN A 14 11.91 18.91 9.33
N GLN A 15 13.23 19.05 9.38
CA GLN A 15 14.04 19.37 8.20
C GLN A 15 13.94 18.27 7.13
N GLU A 16 13.97 17.01 7.53
CA GLU A 16 13.91 15.85 6.64
C GLU A 16 12.55 15.76 5.94
N GLU A 17 11.45 15.86 6.69
CA GLU A 17 10.09 15.88 6.16
C GLU A 17 9.87 17.04 5.18
N SER A 18 10.39 18.22 5.49
CA SER A 18 10.29 19.38 4.61
C SER A 18 11.01 19.17 3.29
N MET A 19 12.24 18.66 3.34
CA MET A 19 13.04 18.35 2.14
C MET A 19 12.39 17.27 1.28
N LEU A 20 11.85 16.22 1.91
CA LEU A 20 11.14 15.16 1.21
C LEU A 20 9.89 15.70 0.53
N LEU A 21 9.07 16.49 1.23
CA LEU A 21 7.85 17.09 0.66
C LEU A 21 8.15 17.97 -0.53
N ASP A 22 9.22 18.76 -0.49
CA ASP A 22 9.62 19.56 -1.63
C ASP A 22 10.05 18.72 -2.84
N SER A 23 10.77 17.62 -2.58
CA SER A 23 11.15 16.64 -3.61
C SER A 23 9.92 15.96 -4.22
N VAL A 24 8.95 15.55 -3.39
CA VAL A 24 7.68 14.97 -3.84
C VAL A 24 6.86 15.96 -4.67
N ARG A 25 6.78 17.23 -4.26
CA ARG A 25 6.11 18.28 -5.02
C ARG A 25 6.76 18.50 -6.39
N GLN A 26 8.09 18.48 -6.44
CA GLN A 26 8.83 18.60 -7.69
C GLN A 26 8.55 17.41 -8.60
N LEU A 27 8.64 16.18 -8.06
CA LEU A 27 8.32 14.94 -8.78
C LEU A 27 6.89 14.98 -9.33
N ALA A 28 5.92 15.32 -8.48
CA ALA A 28 4.51 15.38 -8.85
C ALA A 28 4.28 16.33 -10.04
N ARG A 29 4.83 17.53 -9.99
CA ARG A 29 4.65 18.55 -11.03
C ARG A 29 5.42 18.28 -12.32
N GLN A 30 6.67 17.82 -12.21
CA GLN A 30 7.57 17.73 -13.36
C GLN A 30 7.49 16.38 -14.10
N LYS A 31 7.13 15.31 -13.39
CA LYS A 31 7.15 13.96 -13.95
C LYS A 31 5.76 13.30 -13.97
N ILE A 32 5.04 13.33 -12.86
CA ILE A 32 3.78 12.57 -12.73
C ILE A 32 2.64 13.29 -13.46
N ALA A 33 2.40 14.58 -13.19
CA ALA A 33 1.29 15.31 -13.80
C ALA A 33 1.31 15.31 -15.34
N PRO A 34 2.47 15.49 -16.03
CA PRO A 34 2.49 15.44 -17.49
C PRO A 34 2.10 14.09 -18.09
N ARG A 35 2.26 12.99 -17.34
CA ARG A 35 1.95 11.64 -17.80
C ARG A 35 0.51 11.20 -17.48
N ALA A 36 -0.18 11.88 -16.55
CA ALA A 36 -1.46 11.45 -15.99
C ALA A 36 -2.54 11.19 -17.06
N ALA A 37 -2.73 12.12 -18.00
CA ALA A 37 -3.74 11.99 -19.05
C ALA A 37 -3.45 10.81 -20.01
N ALA A 38 -2.17 10.51 -20.26
CA ALA A 38 -1.79 9.38 -21.11
C ALA A 38 -2.13 8.04 -20.45
N TYR A 39 -1.80 7.88 -19.17
CA TYR A 39 -2.13 6.68 -18.39
C TYR A 39 -3.64 6.51 -18.20
N ASP A 40 -4.38 7.59 -17.94
CA ASP A 40 -5.84 7.55 -17.84
C ASP A 40 -6.47 7.05 -19.15
N LYS A 41 -5.95 7.49 -20.28
CA LYS A 41 -6.45 7.07 -21.61
C LYS A 41 -6.07 5.64 -21.98
N SER A 42 -4.81 5.23 -21.69
CA SER A 42 -4.33 3.88 -22.09
C SER A 42 -4.80 2.79 -21.14
N GLY A 43 -5.05 3.10 -19.86
CA GLY A 43 -5.31 2.13 -18.81
C GLY A 43 -4.10 1.30 -18.42
N GLU A 44 -2.91 1.64 -18.90
CA GLU A 44 -1.66 0.95 -18.56
C GLU A 44 -1.21 1.27 -17.14
N PHE A 45 -0.53 0.30 -16.50
CA PHE A 45 0.04 0.53 -15.19
C PHE A 45 1.22 1.52 -15.27
N PRO A 46 1.27 2.58 -14.42
CA PRO A 46 2.22 3.68 -14.56
C PRO A 46 3.60 3.35 -13.96
N TRP A 47 4.30 2.38 -14.52
CA TRP A 47 5.61 1.92 -14.05
C TRP A 47 6.65 3.05 -13.96
N ASP A 48 6.65 3.97 -14.91
CA ASP A 48 7.55 5.13 -14.87
C ASP A 48 7.35 5.97 -13.60
N ASN A 49 6.09 6.16 -13.17
CA ASN A 49 5.78 6.91 -11.96
C ASN A 49 6.19 6.12 -10.70
N VAL A 50 5.98 4.80 -10.70
CA VAL A 50 6.39 3.93 -9.60
C VAL A 50 7.91 3.94 -9.43
N GLN A 51 8.66 3.87 -10.53
CA GLN A 51 10.13 3.96 -10.50
C GLN A 51 10.64 5.29 -9.94
N GLU A 52 10.01 6.41 -10.31
CA GLU A 52 10.35 7.74 -9.77
C GLU A 52 10.05 7.85 -8.27
N ILE A 53 8.93 7.26 -7.81
CA ILE A 53 8.57 7.18 -6.38
C ILE A 53 9.59 6.34 -5.62
N ASN A 54 9.99 5.20 -6.17
CA ASN A 54 10.99 4.31 -5.58
C ASN A 54 12.37 4.97 -5.53
N ALA A 55 12.74 5.75 -6.55
CA ALA A 55 14.01 6.49 -6.57
C ALA A 55 14.10 7.56 -5.46
N LEU A 56 12.96 8.08 -4.96
CA LEU A 56 12.91 8.94 -3.79
C LEU A 56 12.85 8.19 -2.45
N GLY A 57 12.82 6.86 -2.46
CA GLY A 57 12.74 6.04 -1.25
C GLY A 57 11.41 6.15 -0.50
N LEU A 58 10.32 6.57 -1.16
CA LEU A 58 9.05 6.85 -0.48
C LEU A 58 8.43 5.62 0.20
N ASN A 59 8.71 4.41 -0.29
CA ASN A 59 8.21 3.18 0.33
C ASN A 59 8.84 2.91 1.70
N ALA A 60 10.05 3.41 1.94
CA ALA A 60 10.75 3.24 3.21
C ALA A 60 10.14 4.06 4.36
N MET A 61 9.38 5.13 4.06
CA MET A 61 8.92 6.11 5.06
C MET A 61 7.91 5.59 6.09
N PHE A 62 7.35 4.41 5.88
CA PHE A 62 6.39 3.81 6.82
C PHE A 62 6.87 2.46 7.39
N ILE A 63 8.09 2.05 7.06
CA ILE A 63 8.70 0.80 7.53
C ILE A 63 9.73 1.13 8.60
N PRO A 64 9.76 0.40 9.74
CA PRO A 64 10.77 0.59 10.77
C PRO A 64 12.21 0.38 10.25
N GLU A 65 13.17 1.10 10.83
CA GLU A 65 14.59 1.05 10.43
C GLU A 65 15.18 -0.37 10.50
N GLU A 66 14.77 -1.16 11.49
CA GLU A 66 15.20 -2.56 11.66
C GLU A 66 14.82 -3.48 10.50
N TYR A 67 13.86 -3.06 9.66
CA TYR A 67 13.43 -3.76 8.44
C TYR A 67 13.79 -3.00 7.15
N GLY A 68 14.78 -2.11 7.22
CA GLY A 68 15.28 -1.37 6.07
C GLY A 68 14.49 -0.11 5.72
N GLY A 69 13.63 0.35 6.62
CA GLY A 69 12.85 1.57 6.46
C GLY A 69 13.56 2.84 6.93
N ALA A 70 12.90 3.96 6.71
CA ALA A 70 13.26 5.30 7.20
C ALA A 70 11.97 6.01 7.66
N PRO A 71 11.41 5.65 8.83
CA PRO A 71 10.07 6.04 9.23
C PRO A 71 9.96 7.55 9.45
N LEU A 72 8.95 8.13 8.82
CA LEU A 72 8.54 9.52 9.00
C LEU A 72 7.14 9.60 9.61
N SER A 73 6.68 10.82 9.92
CA SER A 73 5.36 10.99 10.51
C SER A 73 4.22 10.62 9.55
N TYR A 74 3.10 10.14 10.11
CA TYR A 74 1.88 9.92 9.31
C TYR A 74 1.37 11.20 8.64
N ALA A 75 1.62 12.36 9.24
CA ALA A 75 1.27 13.63 8.64
C ALA A 75 2.07 13.88 7.35
N CYS A 76 3.37 13.56 7.35
CA CYS A 76 4.23 13.63 6.17
C CYS A 76 3.77 12.64 5.10
N TYR A 77 3.48 11.38 5.47
CA TYR A 77 2.91 10.39 4.55
C TYR A 77 1.63 10.92 3.87
N LEU A 78 0.67 11.43 4.64
CA LEU A 78 -0.58 11.96 4.09
C LEU A 78 -0.36 13.17 3.18
N ALA A 79 0.61 14.02 3.50
CA ALA A 79 0.98 15.12 2.64
C ALA A 79 1.59 14.63 1.30
N CYS A 80 2.43 13.60 1.33
CA CYS A 80 2.96 12.96 0.13
C CYS A 80 1.85 12.33 -0.73
N VAL A 81 0.92 11.57 -0.11
CA VAL A 81 -0.26 11.00 -0.81
C VAL A 81 -1.05 12.10 -1.50
N ARG A 82 -1.30 13.21 -0.80
CA ARG A 82 -2.02 14.36 -1.35
C ARG A 82 -1.32 14.94 -2.60
N GLU A 83 -0.01 15.21 -2.51
CA GLU A 83 0.75 15.79 -3.62
C GLU A 83 0.77 14.86 -4.85
N LEU A 84 0.99 13.57 -4.64
CA LEU A 84 0.99 12.57 -5.72
C LEU A 84 -0.41 12.43 -6.34
N SER A 85 -1.46 12.37 -5.51
CA SER A 85 -2.85 12.19 -5.98
C SER A 85 -3.38 13.41 -6.73
N GLN A 86 -2.95 14.63 -6.38
CA GLN A 86 -3.29 15.84 -7.14
C GLN A 86 -2.67 15.83 -8.54
N ALA A 87 -1.49 15.23 -8.69
CA ALA A 87 -0.82 15.08 -9.98
C ALA A 87 -1.42 13.94 -10.82
N CYS A 88 -1.70 12.79 -10.19
CA CYS A 88 -2.30 11.62 -10.81
C CYS A 88 -2.95 10.76 -9.72
N ALA A 89 -4.29 10.69 -9.72
CA ALA A 89 -5.04 9.93 -8.71
C ALA A 89 -4.68 8.44 -8.71
N SER A 90 -4.51 7.83 -9.88
CA SER A 90 -4.09 6.43 -10.01
C SER A 90 -2.71 6.19 -9.39
N THR A 91 -1.73 7.05 -9.66
CA THR A 91 -0.40 6.95 -9.05
C THR A 91 -0.45 7.11 -7.53
N GLY A 92 -1.26 8.05 -7.03
CA GLY A 92 -1.44 8.26 -5.61
C GLY A 92 -2.02 7.02 -4.89
N ILE A 93 -3.06 6.40 -5.46
CA ILE A 93 -3.66 5.19 -4.85
C ILE A 93 -2.74 3.97 -4.95
N ILE A 94 -2.01 3.80 -6.06
CA ILE A 94 -1.04 2.72 -6.22
C ILE A 94 -0.01 2.76 -5.09
N TRP A 95 0.57 3.93 -4.83
CA TRP A 95 1.55 4.08 -3.76
C TRP A 95 0.92 3.97 -2.36
N ALA A 96 -0.22 4.63 -2.11
CA ALA A 96 -0.90 4.56 -0.81
C ALA A 96 -1.31 3.14 -0.43
N THR A 97 -1.64 2.29 -1.40
CA THR A 97 -2.02 0.90 -1.17
C THR A 97 -0.88 0.08 -0.55
N ASN A 98 0.38 0.36 -0.86
CA ASN A 98 1.50 -0.32 -0.23
C ASN A 98 1.44 -0.22 1.30
N PHE A 99 1.23 0.98 1.84
CA PHE A 99 1.09 1.17 3.27
C PHE A 99 -0.10 0.40 3.85
N HIS A 100 -1.28 0.49 3.21
CA HIS A 100 -2.46 -0.22 3.66
C HIS A 100 -2.26 -1.74 3.65
N ALA A 101 -1.57 -2.26 2.64
CA ALA A 101 -1.30 -3.68 2.51
C ALA A 101 -0.36 -4.20 3.59
N ILE A 102 0.75 -3.50 3.87
CA ILE A 102 1.74 -3.99 4.83
C ILE A 102 1.43 -3.64 6.28
N LYS A 103 0.49 -2.73 6.54
CA LYS A 103 0.12 -2.35 7.92
C LYS A 103 -0.31 -3.56 8.77
N PRO A 104 -1.19 -4.48 8.31
CA PRO A 104 -1.47 -5.70 9.06
C PRO A 104 -0.24 -6.56 9.32
N LEU A 105 0.68 -6.67 8.37
CA LEU A 105 1.93 -7.40 8.57
C LEU A 105 2.81 -6.75 9.65
N MET A 106 2.91 -5.42 9.65
CA MET A 106 3.66 -4.68 10.69
C MET A 106 3.06 -4.86 12.07
N ASP A 107 1.72 -4.83 12.19
CA ASP A 107 1.05 -4.89 13.48
C ASP A 107 0.93 -6.32 14.03
N PHE A 108 0.71 -7.31 13.19
CA PHE A 108 0.32 -8.66 13.59
C PHE A 108 1.25 -9.77 13.08
N GLY A 109 2.14 -9.47 12.14
CA GLY A 109 3.13 -10.42 11.66
C GLY A 109 4.14 -10.79 12.75
N ASN A 110 4.64 -12.04 12.69
CA ASN A 110 5.76 -12.44 13.54
C ASN A 110 7.09 -11.86 12.99
N GLU A 111 8.15 -11.94 13.81
CA GLU A 111 9.45 -11.35 13.47
C GLU A 111 10.08 -11.94 12.19
N GLU A 112 9.88 -13.23 11.94
CA GLU A 112 10.37 -13.89 10.74
C GLU A 112 9.68 -13.31 9.48
N GLN A 113 8.36 -13.19 9.52
CA GLN A 113 7.57 -12.59 8.44
C GLN A 113 8.00 -11.14 8.17
N LYS A 114 8.13 -10.31 9.21
CA LYS A 114 8.55 -8.92 9.08
C LYS A 114 9.94 -8.80 8.45
N LYS A 115 10.93 -9.53 8.98
CA LYS A 115 12.32 -9.52 8.46
C LYS A 115 12.43 -10.01 7.03
N ARG A 116 11.58 -10.95 6.62
CA ARG A 116 11.59 -11.52 5.27
C ARG A 116 10.89 -10.63 4.25
N LEU A 117 9.80 -9.97 4.64
CA LEU A 117 8.86 -9.37 3.71
C LEU A 117 8.94 -7.84 3.64
N LEU A 118 9.12 -7.15 4.78
CA LEU A 118 9.13 -5.69 4.80
C LEU A 118 10.29 -5.06 4.02
N PRO A 119 11.52 -5.60 4.04
CA PRO A 119 12.62 -5.03 3.23
C PRO A 119 12.31 -4.96 1.74
N ARG A 120 11.60 -5.95 1.20
CA ARG A 120 11.21 -5.97 -0.23
C ARG A 120 10.36 -4.74 -0.60
N ILE A 121 9.47 -4.34 0.29
CA ILE A 121 8.62 -3.17 0.06
C ILE A 121 9.41 -1.88 0.27
N ALA A 122 10.29 -1.82 1.27
CA ALA A 122 11.19 -0.67 1.48
C ALA A 122 12.06 -0.38 0.25
N GLU A 123 12.52 -1.43 -0.43
CA GLU A 123 13.33 -1.38 -1.66
C GLU A 123 12.52 -1.04 -2.92
N GLY A 124 11.21 -0.90 -2.83
CA GLY A 124 10.37 -0.47 -3.95
C GLY A 124 9.37 -1.51 -4.47
N GLY A 125 9.23 -2.66 -3.81
CA GLY A 125 8.21 -3.65 -4.14
C GLY A 125 6.79 -3.11 -3.93
N LEU A 126 5.84 -3.75 -4.61
CA LEU A 126 4.42 -3.43 -4.50
C LEU A 126 3.70 -4.44 -3.63
N ALA A 127 2.71 -3.96 -2.88
CA ALA A 127 1.87 -4.79 -2.03
C ALA A 127 0.38 -4.54 -2.30
N SER A 128 -0.42 -5.59 -2.11
CA SER A 128 -1.88 -5.56 -2.22
C SER A 128 -2.56 -5.98 -0.94
N LEU A 129 -3.60 -5.24 -0.56
CA LEU A 129 -4.55 -5.63 0.48
C LEU A 129 -5.76 -6.31 -0.17
N VAL A 130 -5.94 -7.61 0.09
CA VAL A 130 -6.84 -8.47 -0.68
C VAL A 130 -8.04 -8.87 0.17
N ILE A 131 -9.10 -8.02 0.18
CA ILE A 131 -10.29 -8.19 1.02
C ILE A 131 -11.53 -8.43 0.17
N THR A 132 -11.85 -7.50 -0.74
CA THR A 132 -13.15 -7.39 -1.42
C THR A 132 -13.44 -8.59 -2.32
N GLU A 133 -14.68 -9.07 -2.26
CA GLU A 133 -15.22 -10.15 -3.10
C GLU A 133 -16.42 -9.68 -3.91
N PRO A 134 -16.80 -10.40 -4.98
CA PRO A 134 -17.99 -10.05 -5.77
C PRO A 134 -19.27 -9.88 -4.95
N THR A 135 -19.38 -10.61 -3.82
CA THR A 135 -20.56 -10.61 -2.94
C THR A 135 -20.30 -10.01 -1.56
N ALA A 136 -19.09 -9.51 -1.28
CA ALA A 136 -18.68 -8.98 0.03
C ALA A 136 -17.81 -7.73 -0.15
N GLY A 137 -18.44 -6.57 -0.18
CA GLY A 137 -17.81 -5.25 -0.22
C GLY A 137 -17.78 -4.61 1.17
N SER A 138 -18.75 -3.70 1.45
CA SER A 138 -18.86 -3.05 2.76
C SER A 138 -19.13 -4.03 3.90
N ASP A 139 -19.87 -5.11 3.64
CA ASP A 139 -19.95 -6.26 4.55
C ASP A 139 -18.78 -7.21 4.26
N ALA A 140 -17.58 -6.86 4.74
CA ALA A 140 -16.41 -7.71 4.60
C ALA A 140 -16.55 -9.03 5.38
N THR A 141 -17.40 -9.10 6.40
CA THR A 141 -17.63 -10.33 7.19
C THR A 141 -18.34 -11.40 6.37
N GLY A 142 -19.08 -10.99 5.34
CA GLY A 142 -19.74 -11.87 4.38
C GLY A 142 -18.82 -12.57 3.37
N MET A 143 -17.49 -12.39 3.46
CA MET A 143 -16.55 -13.02 2.52
C MET A 143 -16.62 -14.55 2.54
N LYS A 144 -16.37 -15.15 1.37
CA LYS A 144 -16.46 -16.59 1.12
C LYS A 144 -15.13 -17.27 0.85
N THR A 145 -14.06 -16.51 0.62
CA THR A 145 -12.71 -17.05 0.44
C THR A 145 -12.34 -17.90 1.64
N THR A 146 -11.86 -19.14 1.39
CA THR A 146 -11.47 -20.10 2.42
C THR A 146 -9.98 -20.38 2.37
N PHE A 147 -9.42 -20.66 3.53
CA PHE A 147 -8.07 -21.15 3.75
C PHE A 147 -8.14 -22.57 4.26
N THR A 148 -7.49 -23.51 3.61
CA THR A 148 -7.41 -24.92 4.01
C THR A 148 -5.94 -25.31 4.15
N PRO A 149 -5.51 -25.81 5.32
CA PRO A 149 -4.15 -26.31 5.49
C PRO A 149 -3.86 -27.49 4.55
N ASP A 150 -2.65 -27.50 3.97
CA ASP A 150 -2.15 -28.59 3.13
C ASP A 150 -0.65 -28.80 3.41
N GLY A 151 -0.32 -29.59 4.42
CA GLY A 151 1.05 -29.75 4.93
C GLY A 151 1.62 -28.39 5.39
N ASP A 152 2.75 -27.98 4.79
CA ASP A 152 3.39 -26.68 5.06
C ASP A 152 2.83 -25.54 4.22
N SER A 153 1.77 -25.79 3.47
CA SER A 153 1.13 -24.83 2.56
C SER A 153 -0.31 -24.54 2.98
N ILE A 154 -0.88 -23.52 2.36
CA ILE A 154 -2.28 -23.13 2.53
C ILE A 154 -2.94 -23.12 1.15
N ILE A 155 -3.99 -23.89 0.96
CA ILE A 155 -4.84 -23.78 -0.21
C ILE A 155 -5.80 -22.63 0.00
N VAL A 156 -5.77 -21.66 -0.91
CA VAL A 156 -6.70 -20.54 -0.94
C VAL A 156 -7.74 -20.77 -2.03
N ASN A 157 -9.01 -20.81 -1.65
CA ASN A 157 -10.11 -20.98 -2.59
C ASN A 157 -11.12 -19.84 -2.47
N GLY A 158 -11.29 -19.07 -3.54
CA GLY A 158 -12.17 -17.90 -3.57
C GLY A 158 -11.93 -17.01 -4.77
N SER A 159 -12.60 -15.86 -4.78
CA SER A 159 -12.46 -14.83 -5.80
C SER A 159 -12.43 -13.47 -5.15
N LYS A 160 -11.49 -12.64 -5.55
CA LYS A 160 -11.34 -11.27 -5.06
C LYS A 160 -11.44 -10.29 -6.24
N ILE A 161 -11.99 -9.08 -5.98
CA ILE A 161 -12.16 -8.06 -7.02
C ILE A 161 -11.72 -6.69 -6.50
N PHE A 162 -11.45 -5.78 -7.43
CA PHE A 162 -11.06 -4.39 -7.13
C PHE A 162 -9.81 -4.29 -6.23
N ILE A 163 -8.86 -5.19 -6.44
CA ILE A 163 -7.62 -5.22 -5.67
C ILE A 163 -6.60 -4.29 -6.32
N SER A 164 -6.33 -3.15 -5.67
CA SER A 164 -5.26 -2.25 -6.13
C SER A 164 -3.93 -2.98 -6.16
N ASN A 165 -3.16 -2.78 -7.24
CA ASN A 165 -1.91 -3.47 -7.54
C ASN A 165 -2.03 -5.00 -7.69
N GLY A 166 -3.26 -5.54 -7.87
CA GLY A 166 -3.55 -6.97 -7.76
C GLY A 166 -2.88 -7.88 -8.80
N ASP A 167 -2.44 -7.35 -9.93
CA ASP A 167 -1.74 -8.07 -11.01
C ASP A 167 -0.23 -7.79 -11.07
N VAL A 168 0.27 -6.86 -10.24
CA VAL A 168 1.66 -6.39 -10.27
C VAL A 168 2.37 -6.43 -8.92
N SER A 169 1.69 -6.86 -7.86
CA SER A 169 2.26 -6.89 -6.50
C SER A 169 3.21 -8.07 -6.29
N ASP A 170 4.26 -7.79 -5.51
CA ASP A 170 5.20 -8.79 -4.99
C ASP A 170 4.68 -9.46 -3.71
N LEU A 171 3.74 -8.81 -3.01
CA LEU A 171 3.24 -9.22 -1.72
C LEU A 171 1.72 -9.04 -1.64
N TYR A 172 1.02 -10.06 -1.17
CA TYR A 172 -0.43 -10.03 -0.96
C TYR A 172 -0.74 -10.31 0.50
N ILE A 173 -1.47 -9.40 1.16
CA ILE A 173 -2.11 -9.67 2.45
C ILE A 173 -3.56 -10.03 2.15
N MET A 174 -3.87 -11.31 2.17
CA MET A 174 -5.18 -11.83 1.77
C MET A 174 -6.02 -12.21 2.97
N PHE A 175 -7.26 -11.74 3.00
CA PHE A 175 -8.26 -12.06 4.02
C PHE A 175 -9.21 -13.16 3.54
N GLY A 176 -9.49 -14.10 4.43
CA GLY A 176 -10.36 -15.24 4.21
C GLY A 176 -10.76 -15.90 5.51
N LYS A 177 -11.42 -17.06 5.43
CA LYS A 177 -11.88 -17.86 6.58
C LYS A 177 -11.22 -19.21 6.59
N TRP A 178 -10.69 -19.62 7.72
CA TRP A 178 -10.19 -21.01 7.90
C TRP A 178 -11.35 -22.00 7.88
N SER A 179 -11.27 -23.00 7.00
CA SER A 179 -12.32 -24.00 6.82
C SER A 179 -12.35 -25.07 7.91
N GLU A 180 -11.21 -25.38 8.53
CA GLU A 180 -11.03 -26.55 9.39
C GLU A 180 -10.72 -26.26 10.85
N ILE A 181 -10.37 -25.02 11.22
CA ILE A 181 -10.06 -24.69 12.61
C ILE A 181 -11.36 -24.47 13.38
N PRO A 182 -11.64 -25.26 14.41
CA PRO A 182 -12.85 -25.10 15.24
C PRO A 182 -12.95 -23.69 15.81
N GLY A 183 -14.12 -23.06 15.70
CA GLY A 183 -14.38 -21.70 16.15
C GLY A 183 -13.94 -20.60 15.16
N SER A 184 -13.24 -20.93 14.09
CA SER A 184 -12.79 -19.96 13.09
C SER A 184 -13.63 -19.93 11.80
N LYS A 185 -14.66 -20.78 11.68
CA LYS A 185 -15.53 -20.79 10.48
C LYS A 185 -16.18 -19.44 10.20
N GLU A 186 -16.37 -18.63 11.23
CA GLU A 186 -16.93 -17.28 11.15
C GLU A 186 -15.89 -16.19 11.43
N SER A 187 -14.66 -16.57 11.80
CA SER A 187 -13.59 -15.63 12.05
C SER A 187 -12.74 -15.39 10.82
N ILE A 188 -12.54 -14.13 10.50
CA ILE A 188 -11.69 -13.70 9.41
C ILE A 188 -10.24 -13.79 9.86
N SER A 189 -9.40 -14.35 9.00
CA SER A 189 -7.95 -14.40 9.17
C SER A 189 -7.24 -13.78 7.98
N ALA A 190 -5.96 -13.48 8.13
CA ALA A 190 -5.11 -13.01 7.05
C ALA A 190 -3.95 -13.98 6.83
N VAL A 191 -3.59 -14.18 5.57
CA VAL A 191 -2.37 -14.90 5.15
C VAL A 191 -1.52 -13.97 4.28
N VAL A 192 -0.25 -14.24 4.23
CA VAL A 192 0.72 -13.48 3.46
C VAL A 192 1.58 -14.41 2.60
#